data_6f8e8344db10f190f13a3ba5933b35d8
#
_entry.id   6f8e8344db10f190f13a3ba5933b35d8
#
_cell.length_a   1.000
_cell.length_b   1.000
_cell.length_c   1.000
_cell.angle_alpha   90.00
_cell.angle_beta   90.00
_cell.angle_gamma   90.00
#
_symmetry.space_group_name_H-M   'P 1'
#
loop_
_entity.id
_entity.type
_entity.pdbx_description
1 polymer ?
#
loop_
_entity_poly.entity_id
_entity_poly.type
_entity_poly.pdbx_seq_one_letter_code
_entity_poly.pdbx_strand_id
1 'polypeptide(L)'
;MNYTEINAKTIDQWVDKGWEWGKYVSHDEYLEAARGRWNVKLTPVKTVPHEWFGELDKKKVLGLASGGGQQMPIFTALGAECSVLDYSEKQLDNERIVAEREGYAIALIHADMTRKFPFEDDFFDLIF
;
A
#
# COMPACT_ATOMS: atom_id res chain seq x y z
N MET A 1 14.45 -17.77 -14.63
CA MET A 1 13.93 -16.69 -13.75
C MET A 1 13.98 -15.38 -14.53
N ASN A 2 12.85 -14.73 -14.67
CA ASN A 2 12.77 -13.45 -15.37
C ASN A 2 13.09 -12.27 -14.43
N TYR A 3 13.18 -11.05 -15.00
CA TYR A 3 13.57 -9.88 -14.22
C TYR A 3 12.56 -9.52 -13.13
N THR A 4 11.27 -9.78 -13.32
CA THR A 4 10.25 -9.48 -12.32
C THR A 4 10.40 -10.37 -11.09
N GLU A 5 10.72 -11.64 -11.28
CA GLU A 5 11.00 -12.57 -10.17
C GLU A 5 12.29 -12.19 -9.43
N ILE A 6 13.31 -11.78 -10.16
CA ILE A 6 14.58 -11.32 -9.57
C ILE A 6 14.32 -10.07 -8.72
N ASN A 7 13.57 -9.13 -9.27
CA ASN A 7 13.23 -7.89 -8.56
C ASN A 7 12.41 -8.18 -7.30
N ALA A 8 11.41 -9.04 -7.37
CA ALA A 8 10.59 -9.41 -6.22
C ALA A 8 11.45 -10.01 -5.09
N LYS A 9 12.34 -10.93 -5.41
CA LYS A 9 13.27 -11.52 -4.43
C LYS A 9 14.24 -10.49 -3.85
N THR A 10 14.69 -9.56 -4.66
CA THR A 10 15.57 -8.48 -4.19
C THR A 10 14.83 -7.58 -3.20
N ILE A 11 13.60 -7.20 -3.51
CA ILE A 11 12.76 -6.42 -2.59
C ILE A 11 12.53 -7.20 -1.28
N ASP A 12 12.20 -8.48 -1.35
CA ASP A 12 12.03 -9.31 -0.15
C ASP A 12 13.27 -9.28 0.75
N GLN A 13 14.45 -9.39 0.15
CA GLN A 13 15.71 -9.30 0.90
C GLN A 13 15.93 -7.93 1.53
N TRP A 14 15.56 -6.86 0.83
CA TRP A 14 15.67 -5.51 1.37
C TRP A 14 14.72 -5.28 2.54
N VAL A 15 13.50 -5.80 2.45
CA VAL A 15 12.53 -5.75 3.56
C VAL A 15 13.09 -6.46 4.78
N ASP A 16 13.62 -7.68 4.60
CA ASP A 16 14.24 -8.46 5.69
C ASP A 16 15.42 -7.74 6.34
N LYS A 17 16.15 -6.92 5.58
CA LYS A 17 17.29 -6.13 6.06
C LYS A 17 16.91 -4.77 6.66
N GLY A 18 15.62 -4.45 6.76
CA GLY A 18 15.15 -3.22 7.36
C GLY A 18 15.12 -2.02 6.41
N TRP A 19 14.99 -2.25 5.11
CA TRP A 19 14.82 -1.20 4.12
C TRP A 19 13.66 -0.26 4.47
N GLU A 20 13.86 1.04 4.31
CA GLU A 20 12.90 2.07 4.72
C GLU A 20 11.49 1.85 4.13
N TRP A 21 11.41 1.50 2.85
CA TRP A 21 10.14 1.28 2.16
C TRP A 21 9.50 -0.09 2.47
N GLY A 22 10.16 -0.90 3.28
CA GLY A 22 9.64 -2.16 3.81
C GLY A 22 9.15 -2.06 5.25
N LYS A 23 9.04 -0.85 5.81
CA LYS A 23 8.59 -0.63 7.20
C LYS A 23 7.15 -0.14 7.20
N TYR A 24 6.26 -0.88 7.83
CA TYR A 24 4.86 -0.49 7.93
C TYR A 24 4.63 0.58 9.00
N VAL A 25 3.52 1.30 8.87
CA VAL A 25 3.12 2.35 9.83
C VAL A 25 2.84 1.77 11.22
N SER A 26 3.07 2.59 12.24
CA SER A 26 2.73 2.27 13.62
C SER A 26 1.22 2.39 13.87
N HIS A 27 0.77 1.81 14.98
CA HIS A 27 -0.60 1.99 15.44
C HIS A 27 -0.92 3.46 15.67
N ASP A 28 0.01 4.22 16.25
CA ASP A 28 -0.18 5.66 16.50
C ASP A 28 -0.34 6.44 15.20
N GLU A 29 0.47 6.15 14.18
CA GLU A 29 0.33 6.78 12.86
C GLU A 29 -1.03 6.48 12.22
N TYR A 30 -1.52 5.25 12.36
CA TYR A 30 -2.84 4.86 11.89
C TYR A 30 -3.94 5.65 12.60
N LEU A 31 -3.88 5.76 13.94
CA LEU A 31 -4.85 6.52 14.72
C LEU A 31 -4.81 8.02 14.39
N GLU A 32 -3.64 8.59 14.20
CA GLU A 32 -3.49 9.98 13.79
C GLU A 32 -4.13 10.24 12.42
N ALA A 33 -3.94 9.32 11.49
CA ALA A 33 -4.59 9.39 10.17
C ALA A 33 -6.12 9.38 10.29
N ALA A 34 -6.67 8.51 11.14
CA ALA A 34 -8.10 8.44 11.38
C ALA A 34 -8.67 9.77 11.96
N ARG A 35 -7.81 10.55 12.62
CA ARG A 35 -8.14 11.88 13.13
C ARG A 35 -7.88 13.02 12.15
N GLY A 36 -7.46 12.70 10.93
CA GLY A 36 -7.16 13.67 9.86
C GLY A 36 -5.73 14.19 9.85
N ARG A 37 -4.84 13.63 10.66
CA ARG A 37 -3.41 14.00 10.67
C ARG A 37 -2.59 12.93 10.00
N TRP A 38 -2.26 13.15 8.72
CA TRP A 38 -1.59 12.15 7.90
C TRP A 38 -0.74 12.76 6.80
N ASN A 39 0.25 11.99 6.35
CA ASN A 39 0.98 12.24 5.13
C ASN A 39 1.42 10.90 4.52
N VAL A 40 1.55 10.87 3.20
CA VAL A 40 2.19 9.78 2.49
C VAL A 40 3.37 10.32 1.69
N LYS A 41 4.45 9.59 1.67
CA LYS A 41 5.67 10.03 1.01
C LYS A 41 5.59 9.81 -0.50
N LEU A 42 6.00 10.82 -1.24
CA LEU A 42 6.27 10.73 -2.67
C LEU A 42 7.74 10.35 -2.92
N THR A 43 8.62 10.93 -2.12
CA THR A 43 10.06 10.65 -2.12
C THR A 43 10.52 10.57 -0.65
N PRO A 44 11.77 10.15 -0.36
CA PRO A 44 12.27 10.14 1.01
C PRO A 44 12.17 11.47 1.75
N VAL A 45 12.09 12.59 1.01
CA VAL A 45 12.10 13.95 1.58
C VAL A 45 10.86 14.78 1.27
N LYS A 46 9.92 14.24 0.49
CA LYS A 46 8.69 14.96 0.09
C LYS A 46 7.45 14.11 0.31
N THR A 47 6.40 14.75 0.80
CA THR A 47 5.06 14.16 0.89
C THR A 47 4.22 14.52 -0.33
N VAL A 48 3.19 13.72 -0.59
CA VAL A 48 2.22 13.99 -1.66
C VAL A 48 1.25 15.06 -1.16
N PRO A 49 0.98 16.12 -1.96
CA PRO A 49 -0.06 17.09 -1.60
C PRO A 49 -1.43 16.40 -1.42
N HIS A 50 -2.13 16.71 -0.34
CA HIS A 50 -3.42 16.08 -0.03
C HIS A 50 -4.46 16.32 -1.13
N GLU A 51 -4.46 17.47 -1.77
CA GLU A 51 -5.39 17.82 -2.84
C GLU A 51 -5.29 16.90 -4.07
N TRP A 52 -4.20 16.17 -4.25
CA TRP A 52 -4.08 15.19 -5.33
C TRP A 52 -5.01 14.00 -5.15
N PHE A 53 -5.37 13.70 -3.91
CA PHE A 53 -6.22 12.55 -3.59
C PHE A 53 -7.70 12.90 -3.58
N GLY A 54 -8.06 14.16 -3.32
CA GLY A 54 -9.44 14.56 -3.08
C GLY A 54 -9.99 13.88 -1.82
N GLU A 55 -11.28 13.63 -1.79
CA GLU A 55 -11.94 12.94 -0.70
C GLU A 55 -11.74 11.42 -0.84
N LEU A 56 -11.23 10.78 0.21
CA LEU A 56 -10.90 9.35 0.22
C LEU A 56 -12.00 8.47 0.82
N ASP A 57 -12.93 9.05 1.60
CA ASP A 57 -13.98 8.26 2.25
C ASP A 57 -14.83 7.51 1.21
N LYS A 58 -14.98 6.20 1.42
CA LYS A 58 -15.73 5.27 0.55
C LYS A 58 -15.16 5.13 -0.88
N LYS A 59 -13.98 5.66 -1.15
CA LYS A 59 -13.33 5.50 -2.45
C LYS A 59 -12.64 4.15 -2.54
N LYS A 60 -12.65 3.58 -3.74
CA LYS A 60 -11.90 2.35 -4.05
C LYS A 60 -10.53 2.73 -4.55
N VAL A 61 -9.51 2.33 -3.81
CA VAL A 61 -8.11 2.70 -4.07
C VAL A 61 -7.29 1.44 -4.36
N LEU A 62 -6.53 1.47 -5.44
CA LEU A 62 -5.54 0.43 -5.73
C LEU A 62 -4.14 0.97 -5.43
N GLY A 63 -3.41 0.26 -4.57
CA GLY A 63 -1.96 0.42 -4.43
C GLY A 63 -1.27 -0.47 -5.43
N LEU A 64 -0.63 0.12 -6.44
CA LEU A 64 0.07 -0.62 -7.49
C LEU A 64 1.56 -0.64 -7.19
N ALA A 65 2.10 -1.83 -6.92
CA ALA A 65 3.44 -2.00 -6.37
C ALA A 65 3.66 -1.12 -5.13
N SER A 66 2.64 -0.99 -4.32
CA SER A 66 2.59 -0.12 -3.13
C SER A 66 2.35 -0.93 -1.86
N GLY A 67 2.87 -2.14 -1.78
CA GLY A 67 2.89 -2.92 -0.55
C GLY A 67 3.78 -2.28 0.51
N GLY A 68 3.93 -2.95 1.64
CA GLY A 68 4.78 -2.52 2.73
C GLY A 68 4.05 -1.90 3.92
N GLY A 69 2.75 -1.64 3.80
CA GLY A 69 1.95 -1.13 4.91
C GLY A 69 2.22 0.33 5.24
N GLN A 70 2.52 1.17 4.25
CA GLN A 70 2.83 2.58 4.44
C GLN A 70 1.69 3.50 3.98
N GLN A 71 1.23 3.36 2.74
CA GLN A 71 0.23 4.25 2.17
C GLN A 71 -1.20 3.73 2.37
N MET A 72 -1.44 2.46 2.06
CA MET A 72 -2.79 1.90 2.11
C MET A 72 -3.42 1.89 3.49
N PRO A 73 -2.67 1.66 4.59
CA PRO A 73 -3.25 1.83 5.93
C PRO A 73 -3.74 3.25 6.19
N ILE A 74 -3.02 4.26 5.73
CA ILE A 74 -3.41 5.67 5.88
C ILE A 74 -4.74 5.92 5.14
N PHE A 75 -4.84 5.48 3.88
CA PHE A 75 -6.06 5.66 3.09
C PHE A 75 -7.24 4.89 3.69
N THR A 76 -6.98 3.70 4.24
CA THR A 76 -8.00 2.92 4.95
C THR A 76 -8.48 3.64 6.20
N ALA A 77 -7.58 4.24 6.98
CA ALA A 77 -7.93 5.05 8.15
C ALA A 77 -8.82 6.23 7.78
N LEU A 78 -8.69 6.75 6.56
CA LEU A 78 -9.50 7.85 6.02
C LEU A 78 -10.81 7.38 5.38
N GLY A 79 -11.13 6.10 5.46
CA GLY A 79 -12.39 5.54 4.99
C GLY A 79 -12.37 4.93 3.59
N ALA A 80 -11.21 4.83 2.95
CA ALA A 80 -11.10 4.21 1.64
C ALA A 80 -11.18 2.68 1.71
N GLU A 81 -11.69 2.08 0.64
CA GLU A 81 -11.61 0.64 0.42
C GLU A 81 -10.37 0.34 -0.43
N CYS A 82 -9.34 -0.23 0.20
CA CYS A 82 -8.06 -0.41 -0.45
C CYS A 82 -7.84 -1.84 -0.94
N SER A 83 -7.13 -1.95 -2.07
CA SER A 83 -6.57 -3.18 -2.59
C SER A 83 -5.09 -2.93 -2.91
N VAL A 84 -4.25 -3.94 -2.78
CA VAL A 84 -2.83 -3.85 -3.12
C VAL A 84 -2.47 -4.97 -4.08
N LEU A 85 -1.80 -4.61 -5.16
CA LEU A 85 -1.15 -5.55 -6.05
C LEU A 85 0.37 -5.33 -5.94
N ASP A 86 1.07 -6.36 -5.50
CA ASP A 86 2.53 -6.32 -5.37
C ASP A 86 3.09 -7.71 -5.71
N TYR A 87 4.30 -7.75 -6.22
CA TYR A 87 4.98 -9.01 -6.53
C TYR A 87 5.95 -9.43 -5.43
N SER A 88 6.16 -8.60 -4.41
CA SER A 88 6.92 -8.94 -3.21
C SER A 88 5.98 -9.50 -2.14
N GLU A 89 6.18 -10.76 -1.76
CA GLU A 89 5.40 -11.39 -0.69
C GLU A 89 5.63 -10.71 0.65
N LYS A 90 6.85 -10.25 0.92
CA LYS A 90 7.19 -9.54 2.16
C LYS A 90 6.45 -8.20 2.28
N GLN A 91 6.31 -7.48 1.17
CA GLN A 91 5.53 -6.24 1.14
C GLN A 91 4.04 -6.51 1.39
N LEU A 92 3.49 -7.59 0.84
CA LEU A 92 2.11 -8.00 1.11
C LEU A 92 1.93 -8.48 2.55
N ASP A 93 2.91 -9.17 3.12
CA ASP A 93 2.87 -9.58 4.53
C ASP A 93 2.81 -8.38 5.46
N ASN A 94 3.54 -7.32 5.17
CA ASN A 94 3.48 -6.08 5.94
C ASN A 94 2.08 -5.43 5.90
N GLU A 95 1.43 -5.44 4.75
CA GLU A 95 0.03 -4.99 4.61
C GLU A 95 -0.91 -5.84 5.47
N ARG A 96 -0.72 -7.15 5.46
CA ARG A 96 -1.53 -8.09 6.24
C ARG A 96 -1.35 -7.86 7.75
N ILE A 97 -0.12 -7.65 8.20
CA ILE A 97 0.17 -7.37 9.61
C ILE A 97 -0.59 -6.13 10.09
N VAL A 98 -0.57 -5.05 9.33
CA VAL A 98 -1.28 -3.82 9.70
C VAL A 98 -2.78 -4.04 9.68
N ALA A 99 -3.31 -4.68 8.64
CA ALA A 99 -4.75 -4.96 8.53
C ALA A 99 -5.28 -5.78 9.71
N GLU A 100 -4.55 -6.81 10.11
CA GLU A 100 -4.91 -7.64 11.27
C GLU A 100 -4.82 -6.84 12.57
N ARG A 101 -3.76 -6.05 12.74
CA ARG A 101 -3.57 -5.21 13.93
C ARG A 101 -4.68 -4.17 14.08
N GLU A 102 -5.07 -3.51 13.00
CA GLU A 102 -6.06 -2.44 13.02
C GLU A 102 -7.50 -2.93 12.78
N GLY A 103 -7.67 -4.17 12.37
CA GLY A 103 -8.99 -4.78 12.24
C GLY A 103 -9.77 -4.39 10.98
N TYR A 104 -9.09 -4.11 9.88
CA TYR A 104 -9.76 -3.80 8.61
C TYR A 104 -9.51 -4.87 7.53
N ALA A 105 -10.40 -4.91 6.53
CA ALA A 105 -10.25 -5.77 5.37
C ALA A 105 -9.49 -5.05 4.26
N ILE A 106 -8.60 -5.77 3.58
CA ILE A 106 -7.88 -5.30 2.41
C ILE A 106 -7.68 -6.47 1.45
N ALA A 107 -7.85 -6.23 0.15
CA ALA A 107 -7.56 -7.24 -0.87
C ALA A 107 -6.06 -7.19 -1.21
N LEU A 108 -5.36 -8.29 -1.00
CA LEU A 108 -3.93 -8.43 -1.27
C LEU A 108 -3.75 -9.38 -2.45
N ILE A 109 -3.20 -8.88 -3.54
CA ILE A 109 -3.01 -9.63 -4.78
C ILE A 109 -1.51 -9.76 -5.06
N HIS A 110 -1.01 -10.99 -4.99
CA HIS A 110 0.36 -11.33 -5.37
C HIS A 110 0.41 -11.54 -6.88
N ALA A 111 0.80 -10.53 -7.62
CA ALA A 111 0.81 -10.56 -9.08
C ALA A 111 1.87 -9.63 -9.67
N ASP A 112 2.30 -9.98 -10.88
CA ASP A 112 3.23 -9.20 -11.68
C ASP A 112 2.45 -8.12 -12.44
N MET A 113 2.74 -6.85 -12.16
CA MET A 113 2.05 -5.72 -12.77
C MET A 113 2.33 -5.54 -14.26
N THR A 114 3.26 -6.31 -14.82
CA THR A 114 3.51 -6.34 -16.28
C THR A 114 2.52 -7.23 -17.01
N ARG A 115 1.69 -7.96 -16.29
CA ARG A 115 0.65 -8.83 -16.83
C ARG A 115 -0.70 -8.14 -16.78
N LYS A 116 -1.72 -8.77 -17.38
CA LYS A 116 -3.10 -8.27 -17.29
C LYS A 116 -3.54 -8.20 -15.83
N PHE A 117 -4.10 -7.08 -15.43
CA PHE A 117 -4.60 -6.90 -14.07
C PHE A 117 -5.86 -7.75 -13.82
N PRO A 118 -5.96 -8.40 -12.65
CA PRO A 118 -7.09 -9.25 -12.31
C PRO A 118 -8.28 -8.45 -11.77
N PHE A 119 -8.57 -7.30 -12.38
CA PHE A 119 -9.65 -6.40 -11.98
C PHE A 119 -10.53 -6.08 -13.17
N GLU A 120 -11.80 -5.78 -12.88
CA GLU A 120 -12.71 -5.23 -13.88
C GLU A 120 -12.29 -3.81 -14.27
N ASP A 121 -12.62 -3.41 -15.50
CA ASP A 121 -12.40 -2.04 -15.96
C ASP A 121 -13.19 -1.04 -15.11
N ASP A 122 -12.62 0.12 -14.90
CA ASP A 122 -13.26 1.23 -14.16
C ASP A 122 -13.65 0.88 -12.71
N PHE A 123 -12.96 -0.10 -12.10
CA PHE A 123 -13.28 -0.55 -10.74
C PHE A 123 -12.77 0.40 -9.66
N PHE A 124 -11.61 1.03 -9.87
CA PHE A 124 -10.99 1.89 -8.87
C PHE A 124 -11.24 3.37 -9.15
N ASP A 125 -11.42 4.15 -8.09
CA ASP A 125 -11.52 5.61 -8.14
C ASP A 125 -10.15 6.27 -8.19
N LEU A 126 -9.14 5.64 -7.55
CA LEU A 126 -7.77 6.15 -7.47
C LEU A 126 -6.78 4.99 -7.54
N ILE A 127 -5.67 5.23 -8.22
CA ILE A 127 -4.51 4.31 -8.25
C ILE A 127 -3.28 5.06 -7.76
N PHE A 128 -2.63 4.47 -6.76
CA PHE A 128 -1.41 5.03 -6.18
C PHE A 128 -0.19 4.14 -6.45
#